data_36110e6e9acd61809e4d3a7d942e9462
#
_entry.id   36110e6e9acd61809e4d3a7d942e9462
#
_cell.length_a   1.000
_cell.length_b   1.000
_cell.length_c   1.000
_cell.angle_alpha   90.00
_cell.angle_beta   90.00
_cell.angle_gamma   90.00
#
_symmetry.space_group_name_H-M   'P 1'
#
loop_
_entity.id
_entity.type
_entity.pdbx_description
1 polymer ?
#
loop_
_entity_poly.entity_id
_entity_poly.type
_entity_poly.pdbx_seq_one_letter_code
_entity_poly.pdbx_strand_id
1 'polypeptide(L)'
;LNIQLLSSNILNAVKFKLLLPETRANLNEVLGALVLRKLDFISPETFQVQTNINGVDSLMLFQEDARKELLERNKRREGPLFEGDESLLWSYEKFGNHILANQVLSRVTNTNWFLKGKNSEAITLASYERLQSAFLQSAVTYEKGGSIITKPNQQSDKVFEDFFFIMSAMNGAHGLTMANRKFYFNSFSDSFEPIYYDGDLNFLRTSNVDEMILRNAFRKDYKFSYHAEFA
;
A
#
# COMPACT_ATOMS: atom_id res chain seq x y z
N LEU A 1 7.00 -9.04 -14.20
CA LEU A 1 6.39 -10.37 -14.27
C LEU A 1 5.66 -10.69 -12.98
N ASN A 2 4.42 -11.20 -13.06
CA ASN A 2 3.70 -11.76 -11.91
C ASN A 2 3.88 -13.28 -11.94
N ILE A 3 4.34 -13.86 -10.84
CA ILE A 3 4.67 -15.27 -10.74
C ILE A 3 3.89 -15.88 -9.57
N GLN A 4 3.29 -17.04 -9.82
CA GLN A 4 2.68 -17.87 -8.79
C GLN A 4 3.26 -19.28 -8.88
N LEU A 5 3.79 -19.78 -7.78
CA LEU A 5 4.30 -21.13 -7.67
C LEU A 5 3.18 -22.08 -7.23
N LEU A 6 3.06 -23.22 -7.89
CA LEU A 6 1.97 -24.17 -7.64
C LEU A 6 2.29 -25.18 -6.52
N SER A 7 3.56 -25.54 -6.35
CA SER A 7 3.98 -26.61 -5.43
C SER A 7 5.24 -26.31 -4.63
N SER A 8 5.72 -25.07 -4.70
CA SER A 8 6.94 -24.64 -4.02
C SER A 8 6.81 -23.19 -3.52
N ASN A 9 7.83 -22.68 -2.87
CA ASN A 9 7.89 -21.29 -2.43
C ASN A 9 9.32 -20.75 -2.53
N ILE A 10 9.47 -19.46 -2.52
CA ILE A 10 10.74 -18.75 -2.36
C ILE A 10 10.64 -17.95 -1.06
N LEU A 11 11.44 -18.30 -0.06
CA LEU A 11 11.40 -17.68 1.26
C LEU A 11 9.97 -17.61 1.86
N ASN A 12 9.22 -18.70 1.72
CA ASN A 12 7.80 -18.84 2.06
C ASN A 12 6.82 -17.98 1.22
N ALA A 13 7.26 -17.21 0.24
CA ALA A 13 6.37 -16.55 -0.70
C ALA A 13 5.98 -17.52 -1.83
N VAL A 14 4.68 -17.67 -2.06
CA VAL A 14 4.13 -18.49 -3.17
C VAL A 14 3.74 -17.63 -4.36
N LYS A 15 3.53 -16.34 -4.14
CA LYS A 15 3.23 -15.37 -5.18
C LYS A 15 4.09 -14.12 -5.01
N PHE A 16 4.69 -13.68 -6.10
CA PHE A 16 5.62 -12.56 -6.10
C PHE A 16 5.70 -11.91 -7.48
N LYS A 17 6.32 -10.74 -7.52
CA LYS A 17 6.64 -10.03 -8.74
C LYS A 17 8.15 -10.06 -8.97
N LEU A 18 8.55 -10.17 -10.24
CA LEU A 18 9.89 -9.81 -10.69
C LEU A 18 9.78 -8.53 -11.51
N LEU A 19 10.43 -7.50 -11.03
CA LEU A 19 10.36 -6.14 -11.54
C LEU A 19 11.76 -5.72 -12.02
N LEU A 20 11.81 -4.81 -12.99
CA LEU A 20 13.06 -4.17 -13.35
C LEU A 20 13.45 -3.23 -12.21
N PRO A 21 14.68 -3.29 -11.67
CA PRO A 21 15.07 -2.51 -10.49
C PRO A 21 14.86 -1.01 -10.67
N GLU A 22 15.17 -0.48 -11.86
CA GLU A 22 15.03 0.94 -12.20
C GLU A 22 13.57 1.43 -12.19
N THR A 23 12.59 0.52 -12.33
CA THR A 23 11.16 0.88 -12.25
C THR A 23 10.63 0.93 -10.82
N ARG A 24 11.49 0.68 -9.82
CA ARG A 24 11.15 0.56 -8.41
C ARG A 24 12.25 1.16 -7.52
N ALA A 25 12.80 2.29 -7.89
CA ALA A 25 13.82 2.98 -7.12
C ALA A 25 15.05 2.11 -6.72
N ASN A 26 15.29 1.00 -7.41
CA ASN A 26 16.45 0.12 -7.22
C ASN A 26 16.61 -0.39 -5.76
N LEU A 27 17.79 -0.20 -5.18
CA LEU A 27 18.09 -0.58 -3.79
C LEU A 27 17.31 0.22 -2.75
N ASN A 28 16.79 1.39 -3.09
CA ASN A 28 15.96 2.16 -2.16
C ASN A 28 14.68 1.40 -1.80
N GLU A 29 14.07 0.69 -2.75
CA GLU A 29 12.90 -0.15 -2.48
C GLU A 29 13.22 -1.28 -1.51
N VAL A 30 14.39 -1.94 -1.68
CA VAL A 30 14.86 -2.99 -0.75
C VAL A 30 15.08 -2.42 0.64
N LEU A 31 15.77 -1.28 0.73
CA LEU A 31 16.08 -0.64 2.01
C LEU A 31 14.79 -0.16 2.70
N GLY A 32 13.87 0.46 1.98
CA GLY A 32 12.60 0.92 2.53
C GLY A 32 11.74 -0.21 3.06
N ALA A 33 11.61 -1.32 2.30
CA ALA A 33 10.92 -2.49 2.77
C ALA A 33 11.53 -3.06 4.05
N LEU A 34 12.87 -3.09 4.15
CA LEU A 34 13.58 -3.54 5.34
C LEU A 34 13.36 -2.61 6.54
N VAL A 35 13.46 -1.30 6.35
CA VAL A 35 13.24 -0.29 7.39
C VAL A 35 11.83 -0.41 7.96
N LEU A 36 10.81 -0.42 7.10
CA LEU A 36 9.43 -0.53 7.53
C LEU A 36 9.15 -1.83 8.30
N ARG A 37 9.70 -2.96 7.84
CA ARG A 37 9.57 -4.23 8.56
C ARG A 37 10.27 -4.21 9.91
N LYS A 38 11.43 -3.54 10.03
CA LYS A 38 12.13 -3.37 11.32
C LYS A 38 11.35 -2.50 12.31
N LEU A 39 10.52 -1.60 11.80
CA LEU A 39 9.62 -0.76 12.58
C LEU A 39 8.22 -1.40 12.80
N ASP A 40 8.10 -2.70 12.51
CA ASP A 40 6.88 -3.51 12.69
C ASP A 40 5.69 -3.11 11.78
N PHE A 41 5.95 -2.43 10.66
CA PHE A 41 4.96 -2.25 9.60
C PHE A 41 4.90 -3.47 8.68
N ILE A 42 3.74 -3.73 8.12
CA ILE A 42 3.56 -4.81 7.15
C ILE A 42 4.28 -4.43 5.85
N SER A 43 5.35 -5.16 5.55
CA SER A 43 6.21 -4.88 4.40
C SER A 43 6.64 -6.16 3.71
N PRO A 44 6.63 -6.21 2.37
CA PRO A 44 6.97 -7.40 1.59
C PRO A 44 8.44 -7.76 1.72
N GLU A 45 8.75 -9.03 1.56
CA GLU A 45 10.11 -9.46 1.29
C GLU A 45 10.52 -8.91 -0.07
N THR A 46 11.62 -8.16 -0.07
CA THR A 46 12.09 -7.45 -1.27
C THR A 46 13.62 -7.54 -1.34
N PHE A 47 14.15 -8.03 -2.46
CA PHE A 47 15.59 -8.16 -2.69
C PHE A 47 15.92 -8.26 -4.18
N GLN A 48 17.16 -7.97 -4.54
CA GLN A 48 17.65 -8.20 -5.91
C GLN A 48 18.02 -9.67 -6.12
N VAL A 49 17.71 -10.17 -7.29
CA VAL A 49 17.96 -11.57 -7.68
C VAL A 49 18.40 -11.66 -9.13
N GLN A 50 19.42 -12.47 -9.39
CA GLN A 50 19.80 -12.87 -10.76
C GLN A 50 18.78 -13.86 -11.29
N THR A 51 18.27 -13.60 -12.47
CA THR A 51 17.28 -14.44 -13.15
C THR A 51 17.76 -14.79 -14.54
N ASN A 52 17.43 -16.01 -14.99
CA ASN A 52 17.54 -16.37 -16.39
C ASN A 52 16.13 -16.63 -16.92
N ILE A 53 15.71 -15.82 -17.88
CA ILE A 53 14.37 -15.90 -18.47
C ILE A 53 14.55 -16.13 -19.99
N ASN A 54 14.17 -17.32 -20.44
CA ASN A 54 14.32 -17.74 -21.83
C ASN A 54 15.75 -17.59 -22.37
N GLY A 55 16.75 -17.88 -21.52
CA GLY A 55 18.17 -17.79 -21.88
C GLY A 55 18.78 -16.39 -21.75
N VAL A 56 18.01 -15.40 -21.31
CA VAL A 56 18.50 -14.05 -21.06
C VAL A 56 18.72 -13.84 -19.57
N ASP A 57 19.96 -13.54 -19.18
CA ASP A 57 20.32 -13.21 -17.82
C ASP A 57 19.94 -11.76 -17.50
N SER A 58 19.28 -11.55 -16.36
CA SER A 58 18.84 -10.24 -15.94
C SER A 58 18.91 -10.11 -14.42
N LEU A 59 19.27 -8.93 -13.94
CA LEU A 59 19.08 -8.56 -12.54
C LEU A 59 17.65 -8.05 -12.36
N MET A 60 16.91 -8.70 -11.48
CA MET A 60 15.52 -8.35 -11.20
C MET A 60 15.33 -8.03 -9.72
N LEU A 61 14.30 -7.29 -9.42
CA LEU A 61 13.82 -7.07 -8.06
C LEU A 61 12.72 -8.08 -7.75
N PHE A 62 12.96 -8.97 -6.79
CA PHE A 62 11.93 -9.81 -6.20
C PHE A 62 11.11 -8.98 -5.24
N GLN A 63 9.78 -9.04 -5.33
CA GLN A 63 8.87 -8.44 -4.37
C GLN A 63 7.71 -9.40 -4.10
N GLU A 64 7.57 -9.79 -2.83
CA GLU A 64 6.47 -10.63 -2.36
C GLU A 64 5.11 -9.95 -2.61
N ASP A 65 4.10 -10.71 -3.05
CA ASP A 65 2.74 -10.19 -3.21
C ASP A 65 2.00 -10.16 -1.86
N ALA A 66 1.05 -9.25 -1.73
CA ALA A 66 0.25 -9.12 -0.51
C ALA A 66 -0.75 -10.28 -0.40
N ARG A 67 -0.34 -11.32 0.30
CA ARG A 67 -1.08 -12.57 0.53
C ARG A 67 -0.96 -13.00 2.00
N LYS A 68 -1.51 -14.17 2.31
CA LYS A 68 -1.43 -14.79 3.63
C LYS A 68 0.01 -14.86 4.14
N GLU A 69 0.94 -15.26 3.29
CA GLU A 69 2.35 -15.47 3.61
C GLU A 69 3.01 -14.15 4.07
N LEU A 70 2.68 -13.03 3.42
CA LEU A 70 3.11 -11.70 3.84
C LEU A 70 2.63 -11.39 5.27
N LEU A 71 1.37 -11.68 5.59
CA LEU A 71 0.81 -11.42 6.91
C LEU A 71 1.51 -12.28 7.97
N GLU A 72 1.69 -13.57 7.73
CA GLU A 72 2.37 -14.50 8.64
C GLU A 72 3.83 -14.08 8.89
N ARG A 73 4.55 -13.67 7.85
CA ARG A 73 5.92 -13.14 7.95
C ARG A 73 6.01 -11.91 8.85
N ASN A 74 5.02 -11.03 8.73
CA ASN A 74 4.92 -9.82 9.53
C ASN A 74 4.15 -10.05 10.86
N LYS A 75 4.02 -11.31 11.31
CA LYS A 75 3.37 -11.71 12.59
C LYS A 75 1.92 -11.28 12.70
N ARG A 76 1.21 -11.22 11.60
CA ARG A 76 -0.23 -10.95 11.52
C ARG A 76 -0.97 -12.24 11.15
N ARG A 77 -2.18 -12.39 11.67
CA ARG A 77 -3.08 -13.47 11.27
C ARG A 77 -3.63 -13.21 9.88
N GLU A 78 -4.01 -14.26 9.19
CA GLU A 78 -4.72 -14.12 7.93
C GLU A 78 -6.04 -13.36 8.13
N GLY A 79 -6.32 -12.41 7.24
CA GLY A 79 -7.48 -11.55 7.29
C GLY A 79 -7.70 -10.83 5.96
N PRO A 80 -8.71 -9.96 5.88
CA PRO A 80 -9.00 -9.20 4.67
C PRO A 80 -7.84 -8.29 4.26
N LEU A 81 -7.55 -8.30 2.96
CA LEU A 81 -6.60 -7.40 2.32
C LEU A 81 -7.30 -6.55 1.28
N PHE A 82 -6.98 -5.27 1.26
CA PHE A 82 -7.57 -4.28 0.37
C PHE A 82 -6.47 -3.48 -0.33
N GLU A 83 -6.78 -2.97 -1.51
CA GLU A 83 -5.94 -2.02 -2.23
C GLU A 83 -6.79 -0.99 -2.96
N GLY A 84 -6.20 0.11 -3.43
CA GLY A 84 -6.87 1.05 -4.32
C GLY A 84 -7.28 0.35 -5.61
N ASP A 85 -8.48 0.64 -6.11
CA ASP A 85 -8.99 0.06 -7.35
C ASP A 85 -8.58 0.90 -8.56
N GLU A 86 -7.50 0.50 -9.22
CA GLU A 86 -6.98 1.18 -10.41
C GLU A 86 -7.71 0.82 -11.70
N SER A 87 -8.73 -0.04 -11.64
CA SER A 87 -9.36 -0.60 -12.85
C SER A 87 -9.92 0.46 -13.80
N LEU A 88 -10.38 1.59 -13.28
CA LEU A 88 -10.89 2.72 -14.07
C LEU A 88 -9.92 3.91 -14.16
N LEU A 89 -8.81 3.91 -13.42
CA LEU A 89 -7.86 5.02 -13.34
C LEU A 89 -7.38 5.45 -14.74
N TRP A 90 -6.85 4.50 -15.48
CA TRP A 90 -6.31 4.73 -16.82
C TRP A 90 -7.36 5.15 -17.85
N SER A 91 -8.63 4.75 -17.64
CA SER A 91 -9.74 5.21 -18.47
C SER A 91 -10.06 6.67 -18.20
N TYR A 92 -10.07 7.09 -16.94
CA TYR A 92 -10.30 8.49 -16.56
C TYR A 92 -9.17 9.40 -17.04
N GLU A 93 -7.91 8.95 -16.96
CA GLU A 93 -6.76 9.69 -17.50
C GLU A 93 -6.87 9.92 -19.00
N LYS A 94 -7.26 8.89 -19.77
CA LYS A 94 -7.48 9.02 -21.21
C LYS A 94 -8.53 10.08 -21.59
N PHE A 95 -9.53 10.28 -20.74
CA PHE A 95 -10.57 11.28 -20.94
C PHE A 95 -10.22 12.65 -20.34
N GLY A 96 -8.98 12.83 -19.85
CA GLY A 96 -8.52 14.10 -19.26
C GLY A 96 -9.18 14.44 -17.93
N ASN A 97 -9.79 13.47 -17.27
CA ASN A 97 -10.49 13.70 -15.99
C ASN A 97 -9.61 13.29 -14.80
N HIS A 98 -8.56 14.06 -14.54
CA HIS A 98 -7.63 13.81 -13.44
C HIS A 98 -8.28 13.90 -12.04
N ILE A 99 -9.39 14.62 -11.90
CA ILE A 99 -10.09 14.75 -10.61
C ILE A 99 -10.71 13.41 -10.21
N LEU A 100 -11.35 12.71 -11.14
CA LEU A 100 -11.94 11.39 -10.87
C LEU A 100 -10.87 10.31 -10.68
N ALA A 101 -9.74 10.44 -11.35
CA ALA A 101 -8.61 9.53 -11.19
C ALA A 101 -8.06 9.50 -9.75
N ASN A 102 -8.18 10.60 -9.02
CA ASN A 102 -7.76 10.70 -7.62
C ASN A 102 -8.79 10.14 -6.62
N GLN A 103 -9.98 9.78 -7.07
CA GLN A 103 -11.07 9.24 -6.24
C GLN A 103 -11.18 7.73 -6.36
N VAL A 104 -10.04 7.04 -6.29
CA VAL A 104 -9.97 5.59 -6.42
C VAL A 104 -10.57 4.93 -5.18
N LEU A 105 -11.60 4.12 -5.38
CA LEU A 105 -12.18 3.29 -4.33
C LEU A 105 -11.29 2.08 -4.04
N SER A 106 -11.46 1.46 -2.89
CA SER A 106 -10.75 0.24 -2.55
C SER A 106 -11.41 -1.01 -3.13
N ARG A 107 -10.62 -2.06 -3.31
CA ARG A 107 -11.10 -3.40 -3.68
C ARG A 107 -10.49 -4.47 -2.77
N VAL A 108 -11.18 -5.61 -2.66
CA VAL A 108 -10.69 -6.79 -1.95
C VAL A 108 -9.64 -7.51 -2.82
N THR A 109 -8.48 -7.83 -2.26
CA THR A 109 -7.38 -8.48 -3.01
C THR A 109 -7.20 -9.95 -2.67
N ASN A 110 -7.52 -10.39 -1.46
CA ASN A 110 -7.38 -11.79 -1.06
C ASN A 110 -8.71 -12.54 -1.06
N THR A 111 -9.28 -12.75 -2.25
CA THR A 111 -10.52 -13.49 -2.44
C THR A 111 -10.50 -14.90 -1.81
N ASN A 112 -9.33 -15.53 -1.70
CA ASN A 112 -9.17 -16.81 -1.02
C ASN A 112 -9.58 -16.75 0.47
N TRP A 113 -9.29 -15.65 1.16
CA TRP A 113 -9.78 -15.43 2.51
C TRP A 113 -11.30 -15.26 2.53
N PHE A 114 -11.82 -14.41 1.66
CA PHE A 114 -13.26 -14.16 1.53
C PHE A 114 -14.06 -15.47 1.35
N LEU A 115 -13.57 -16.38 0.52
CA LEU A 115 -14.22 -17.65 0.18
C LEU A 115 -14.05 -18.76 1.24
N LYS A 116 -13.32 -18.54 2.33
CA LYS A 116 -13.08 -19.57 3.36
C LYS A 116 -14.35 -19.99 4.14
N GLY A 117 -15.33 -19.09 4.21
CA GLY A 117 -16.60 -19.38 4.88
C GLY A 117 -17.34 -18.14 5.33
N LYS A 118 -18.52 -18.33 5.94
CA LYS A 118 -19.41 -17.23 6.32
C LYS A 118 -18.79 -16.19 7.25
N ASN A 119 -17.93 -16.61 8.17
CA ASN A 119 -17.28 -15.67 9.08
C ASN A 119 -16.26 -14.78 8.37
N SER A 120 -15.42 -15.34 7.51
CA SER A 120 -14.46 -14.57 6.72
C SER A 120 -15.16 -13.65 5.71
N GLU A 121 -16.25 -14.11 5.11
CA GLU A 121 -17.11 -13.28 4.26
C GLU A 121 -17.68 -12.08 5.05
N ALA A 122 -18.32 -12.31 6.19
CA ALA A 122 -18.90 -11.26 7.01
C ALA A 122 -17.86 -10.24 7.49
N ILE A 123 -16.69 -10.69 7.96
CA ILE A 123 -15.58 -9.81 8.37
C ILE A 123 -15.10 -8.97 7.18
N THR A 124 -14.94 -9.59 6.01
CA THR A 124 -14.47 -8.88 4.82
C THR A 124 -15.48 -7.83 4.37
N LEU A 125 -16.77 -8.15 4.32
CA LEU A 125 -17.81 -7.20 3.90
C LEU A 125 -17.92 -6.03 4.87
N ALA A 126 -17.95 -6.28 6.18
CA ALA A 126 -18.01 -5.22 7.19
C ALA A 126 -16.79 -4.29 7.14
N SER A 127 -15.60 -4.85 7.02
CA SER A 127 -14.38 -4.03 6.90
C SER A 127 -14.30 -3.31 5.56
N TYR A 128 -14.76 -3.93 4.47
CA TYR A 128 -14.85 -3.30 3.15
C TYR A 128 -15.79 -2.08 3.17
N GLU A 129 -16.99 -2.22 3.75
CA GLU A 129 -17.95 -1.13 3.91
C GLU A 129 -17.31 0.05 4.67
N ARG A 130 -16.61 -0.21 5.78
CA ARG A 130 -15.91 0.83 6.54
C ARG A 130 -14.85 1.54 5.69
N LEU A 131 -14.04 0.79 4.96
CA LEU A 131 -13.00 1.36 4.11
C LEU A 131 -13.59 2.16 2.95
N GLN A 132 -14.64 1.67 2.29
CA GLN A 132 -15.33 2.40 1.22
C GLN A 132 -15.97 3.70 1.74
N SER A 133 -16.60 3.65 2.91
CA SER A 133 -17.16 4.84 3.54
C SER A 133 -16.08 5.89 3.83
N ALA A 134 -14.89 5.46 4.27
CA ALA A 134 -13.76 6.35 4.49
C ALA A 134 -13.25 6.99 3.18
N PHE A 135 -13.15 6.22 2.10
CA PHE A 135 -12.79 6.74 0.77
C PHE A 135 -13.81 7.76 0.25
N LEU A 136 -15.10 7.43 0.34
CA LEU A 136 -16.17 8.33 -0.10
C LEU A 136 -16.21 9.61 0.74
N GLN A 137 -16.06 9.50 2.06
CA GLN A 137 -15.99 10.65 2.94
C GLN A 137 -14.78 11.53 2.61
N SER A 138 -13.62 10.94 2.35
CA SER A 138 -12.43 11.67 1.93
C SER A 138 -12.67 12.41 0.61
N ALA A 139 -13.32 11.79 -0.36
CA ALA A 139 -13.65 12.42 -1.64
C ALA A 139 -14.60 13.62 -1.47
N VAL A 140 -15.64 13.49 -0.62
CA VAL A 140 -16.61 14.57 -0.36
C VAL A 140 -16.00 15.70 0.47
N THR A 141 -15.09 15.39 1.37
CA THR A 141 -14.47 16.39 2.27
C THR A 141 -13.10 16.87 1.80
N TYR A 142 -12.75 16.59 0.56
CA TYR A 142 -11.44 16.90 -0.04
C TYR A 142 -11.02 18.37 0.20
N GLU A 143 -11.93 19.31 -0.01
CA GLU A 143 -11.67 20.73 0.26
C GLU A 143 -11.54 21.06 1.77
N LYS A 144 -12.09 20.22 2.63
CA LYS A 144 -12.08 20.37 4.10
C LYS A 144 -11.05 19.51 4.79
N GLY A 145 -10.30 18.70 4.04
CA GLY A 145 -9.25 17.81 4.56
C GLY A 145 -9.79 16.66 5.40
N GLY A 146 -10.66 15.85 4.83
CA GLY A 146 -11.13 14.62 5.50
C GLY A 146 -10.05 13.55 5.60
N SER A 147 -10.11 12.73 6.65
CA SER A 147 -9.27 11.54 6.80
C SER A 147 -9.82 10.39 5.96
N ILE A 148 -8.94 9.64 5.27
CA ILE A 148 -9.34 8.40 4.58
C ILE A 148 -9.71 7.31 5.58
N ILE A 149 -9.29 7.44 6.83
CA ILE A 149 -9.43 6.41 7.83
C ILE A 149 -10.56 6.81 8.75
N THR A 150 -11.65 6.06 8.70
CA THR A 150 -12.70 6.18 9.70
C THR A 150 -12.19 5.57 10.99
N LYS A 151 -12.22 6.36 12.05
CA LYS A 151 -11.82 5.92 13.37
C LYS A 151 -12.70 4.79 13.89
N PRO A 152 -12.14 3.62 14.20
CA PRO A 152 -12.70 2.82 15.26
C PRO A 152 -11.99 3.05 16.58
N ASN A 153 -10.71 3.36 16.58
CA ASN A 153 -9.96 3.64 17.80
C ASN A 153 -8.72 4.51 17.53
N GLN A 154 -8.23 5.20 18.55
CA GLN A 154 -7.07 6.08 18.49
C GLN A 154 -5.76 5.35 18.11
N GLN A 155 -5.67 4.05 18.36
CA GLN A 155 -4.47 3.27 18.07
C GLN A 155 -4.28 3.07 16.55
N SER A 156 -5.38 2.90 15.80
CA SER A 156 -5.27 2.75 14.34
C SER A 156 -4.84 4.06 13.66
N ASP A 157 -5.28 5.19 14.17
CA ASP A 157 -4.87 6.51 13.66
C ASP A 157 -3.35 6.69 13.81
N LYS A 158 -2.80 6.36 14.99
CA LYS A 158 -1.37 6.49 15.24
C LYS A 158 -0.52 5.62 14.32
N VAL A 159 -0.93 4.39 14.03
CA VAL A 159 -0.20 3.49 13.10
C VAL A 159 -0.10 4.13 11.70
N PHE A 160 -1.17 4.76 11.23
CA PHE A 160 -1.16 5.44 9.94
C PHE A 160 -0.35 6.75 9.98
N GLU A 161 -0.40 7.49 11.08
CA GLU A 161 0.42 8.69 11.28
C GLU A 161 1.92 8.35 11.23
N ASP A 162 2.32 7.34 12.00
CA ASP A 162 3.70 6.87 12.03
C ASP A 162 4.16 6.36 10.66
N PHE A 163 3.30 5.57 9.97
CA PHE A 163 3.58 5.09 8.61
C PHE A 163 3.76 6.25 7.61
N PHE A 164 2.84 7.20 7.63
CA PHE A 164 2.90 8.39 6.78
C PHE A 164 4.17 9.20 7.03
N PHE A 165 4.52 9.42 8.31
CA PHE A 165 5.73 10.14 8.69
C PHE A 165 7.00 9.45 8.15
N ILE A 166 7.10 8.12 8.33
CA ILE A 166 8.25 7.35 7.87
C ILE A 166 8.33 7.34 6.33
N MET A 167 7.22 7.13 5.65
CA MET A 167 7.17 7.20 4.18
C MET A 167 7.60 8.57 3.67
N SER A 168 7.13 9.64 4.30
CA SER A 168 7.53 11.01 3.95
C SER A 168 9.01 11.25 4.20
N ALA A 169 9.56 10.77 5.31
CA ALA A 169 10.99 10.87 5.61
C ALA A 169 11.87 10.12 4.60
N MET A 170 11.35 9.07 3.99
CA MET A 170 12.01 8.31 2.93
C MET A 170 11.72 8.84 1.51
N ASN A 171 11.05 9.99 1.37
CA ASN A 171 10.54 10.52 0.11
C ASN A 171 9.62 9.54 -0.65
N GLY A 172 8.85 8.75 0.06
CA GLY A 172 7.98 7.69 -0.46
C GLY A 172 6.55 8.13 -0.74
N ALA A 173 6.32 9.36 -1.20
CA ALA A 173 4.99 9.91 -1.42
C ALA A 173 4.16 9.10 -2.44
N HIS A 174 4.81 8.44 -3.40
CA HIS A 174 4.15 7.60 -4.40
C HIS A 174 3.33 6.48 -3.75
N GLY A 175 3.88 5.79 -2.75
CA GLY A 175 3.18 4.74 -2.01
C GLY A 175 2.03 5.24 -1.12
N LEU A 176 1.90 6.55 -0.95
CA LEU A 176 0.81 7.18 -0.19
C LEU A 176 -0.36 7.61 -1.07
N THR A 177 -0.25 7.47 -2.40
CA THR A 177 -1.36 7.76 -3.32
C THR A 177 -2.51 6.79 -3.11
N MET A 178 -3.74 7.21 -3.36
CA MET A 178 -4.92 6.37 -3.11
C MET A 178 -4.89 5.06 -3.91
N ALA A 179 -4.37 5.09 -5.13
CA ALA A 179 -4.23 3.92 -6.00
C ALA A 179 -3.23 2.88 -5.45
N ASN A 180 -2.12 3.35 -4.85
CA ASN A 180 -1.06 2.47 -4.36
C ASN A 180 -1.25 1.99 -2.91
N ARG A 181 -2.19 2.58 -2.18
CA ARG A 181 -2.44 2.17 -0.79
C ARG A 181 -2.96 0.76 -0.71
N LYS A 182 -2.37 -0.01 0.20
CA LYS A 182 -2.83 -1.33 0.58
C LYS A 182 -3.10 -1.37 2.07
N PHE A 183 -4.12 -2.12 2.45
CA PHE A 183 -4.57 -2.22 3.83
C PHE A 183 -4.78 -3.68 4.20
N TYR A 184 -4.43 -4.00 5.43
CA TYR A 184 -4.84 -5.20 6.11
C TYR A 184 -5.86 -4.83 7.17
N PHE A 185 -6.94 -5.59 7.28
CA PHE A 185 -7.87 -5.46 8.39
C PHE A 185 -7.59 -6.54 9.43
N ASN A 186 -7.18 -6.10 10.61
CA ASN A 186 -6.96 -6.97 11.76
C ASN A 186 -8.26 -7.10 12.54
N SER A 187 -8.97 -8.22 12.36
CA SER A 187 -10.25 -8.47 13.02
C SER A 187 -10.13 -8.65 14.54
N PHE A 188 -8.93 -8.87 15.05
CA PHE A 188 -8.72 -9.03 16.50
C PHE A 188 -8.64 -7.69 17.22
N SER A 189 -7.97 -6.71 16.62
CA SER A 189 -7.90 -5.33 17.14
C SER A 189 -8.97 -4.42 16.55
N ASP A 190 -9.83 -4.93 15.65
CA ASP A 190 -10.85 -4.19 14.92
C ASP A 190 -10.30 -2.93 14.21
N SER A 191 -9.12 -3.04 13.62
CA SER A 191 -8.40 -1.92 13.04
C SER A 191 -7.75 -2.24 11.70
N PHE A 192 -7.53 -1.20 10.89
CA PHE A 192 -6.72 -1.30 9.68
C PHE A 192 -5.26 -1.06 9.99
N GLU A 193 -4.38 -1.78 9.26
CA GLU A 193 -2.94 -1.57 9.25
C GLU A 193 -2.49 -1.30 7.80
N PRO A 194 -1.60 -0.31 7.56
CA PRO A 194 -1.06 -0.06 6.24
C PRO A 194 -0.09 -1.17 5.83
N ILE A 195 -0.09 -1.48 4.53
CA ILE A 195 0.89 -2.38 3.91
C ILE A 195 1.76 -1.54 2.98
N TYR A 196 3.07 -1.66 3.12
CA TYR A 196 4.00 -1.01 2.22
C TYR A 196 3.90 -1.56 0.79
N TYR A 197 3.81 -0.66 -0.17
CA TYR A 197 3.82 -0.99 -1.59
C TYR A 197 4.25 0.24 -2.41
N ASP A 198 5.16 0.03 -3.36
CA ASP A 198 5.51 0.98 -4.42
C ASP A 198 5.75 2.42 -3.94
N GLY A 199 6.74 2.59 -3.08
CA GLY A 199 7.01 3.89 -2.46
C GLY A 199 7.71 4.88 -3.40
N ASP A 200 8.39 4.40 -4.43
CA ASP A 200 9.34 5.19 -5.23
C ASP A 200 10.34 5.98 -4.35
N LEU A 201 10.90 5.27 -3.40
CA LEU A 201 11.70 5.85 -2.32
C LEU A 201 13.00 6.48 -2.83
N ASN A 202 13.40 7.60 -2.21
CA ASN A 202 14.67 8.23 -2.51
C ASN A 202 15.35 8.79 -1.25
N PHE A 203 16.22 7.99 -0.65
CA PHE A 203 16.95 8.35 0.58
C PHE A 203 18.00 9.45 0.39
N LEU A 204 18.47 9.65 -0.84
CA LEU A 204 19.54 10.63 -1.13
C LEU A 204 18.99 11.97 -1.62
N ARG A 205 17.71 12.05 -1.87
CA ARG A 205 17.09 13.29 -2.32
C ARG A 205 16.99 14.25 -1.15
N THR A 206 17.88 15.22 -1.13
CA THR A 206 17.82 16.40 -0.24
C THR A 206 16.81 17.43 -0.72
N SER A 207 15.80 17.01 -1.49
CA SER A 207 14.73 17.93 -1.85
C SER A 207 14.05 18.38 -0.57
N ASN A 208 13.67 19.65 -0.54
CA ASN A 208 12.65 20.14 0.35
C ASN A 208 11.53 19.09 0.37
N VAL A 209 11.60 18.19 1.36
CA VAL A 209 10.45 17.33 1.69
C VAL A 209 9.34 18.34 1.72
N ASP A 210 8.38 18.18 0.81
CA ASP A 210 7.44 19.23 0.53
C ASP A 210 7.01 19.76 1.88
N GLU A 211 7.37 21.00 2.18
CA GLU A 211 7.09 21.63 3.50
C GLU A 211 5.63 21.44 3.84
N MET A 212 4.82 21.25 2.79
CA MET A 212 3.43 20.88 2.80
C MET A 212 3.19 19.45 3.31
N ILE A 213 4.03 18.45 2.96
CA ILE A 213 3.90 17.07 3.45
C ILE A 213 4.23 17.04 4.93
N LEU A 214 5.33 17.69 5.36
CA LEU A 214 5.68 17.80 6.77
C LEU A 214 4.67 18.62 7.56
N ARG A 215 4.19 19.75 7.03
CA ARG A 215 3.14 20.57 7.68
C ARG A 215 1.85 19.77 7.86
N ASN A 216 1.49 18.91 6.92
CA ASN A 216 0.31 18.05 7.02
C ASN A 216 0.53 16.87 7.99
N ALA A 217 1.74 16.30 8.06
CA ALA A 217 2.08 15.24 9.00
C ALA A 217 2.06 15.73 10.47
N PHE A 218 2.45 17.00 10.72
CA PHE A 218 2.51 17.58 12.05
C PHE A 218 1.25 18.35 12.48
N ARG A 219 0.28 18.58 11.57
CA ARG A 219 -1.01 19.15 11.94
C ARG A 219 -1.91 18.07 12.51
N LYS A 220 -2.46 18.31 13.70
CA LYS A 220 -3.47 17.45 14.37
C LYS A 220 -4.73 17.21 13.53
N ASP A 221 -4.95 18.02 12.51
CA ASP A 221 -6.00 17.85 11.51
C ASP A 221 -5.34 17.36 10.21
N TYR A 222 -5.34 16.06 9.98
CA TYR A 222 -4.89 15.44 8.75
C TYR A 222 -5.72 15.93 7.58
N LYS A 223 -5.30 17.02 7.00
CA LYS A 223 -5.84 17.52 5.73
C LYS A 223 -5.00 16.89 4.61
N PHE A 224 -5.48 15.85 4.01
CA PHE A 224 -4.97 15.40 2.73
C PHE A 224 -5.32 16.44 1.65
N SER A 225 -4.54 17.49 1.54
CA SER A 225 -4.59 18.36 0.38
C SER A 225 -3.66 17.75 -0.67
N TYR A 226 -4.23 17.06 -1.62
CA TYR A 226 -3.55 16.64 -2.84
C TYR A 226 -3.49 17.86 -3.77
N HIS A 227 -2.40 18.57 -3.79
CA HIS A 227 -2.02 19.33 -4.97
C HIS A 227 -1.12 18.42 -5.80
N ALA A 228 -1.72 17.74 -6.78
CA ALA A 228 -0.99 17.17 -7.89
C ALA A 228 -0.54 18.33 -8.78
N GLU A 229 0.54 18.99 -8.42
CA GLU A 229 1.35 19.70 -9.40
C GLU A 229 2.36 18.70 -9.95
N PHE A 230 1.91 17.89 -10.88
CA PHE A 230 2.77 17.30 -11.89
C PHE A 230 2.49 18.03 -13.20
N ALA A 231 3.17 19.14 -13.42
CA ALA A 231 3.44 19.67 -14.74
C ALA A 231 4.78 19.11 -15.23
#